data_887da92f9dc3eeffe6bf4d7663ae4faf
#
_entry.id   887da92f9dc3eeffe6bf4d7663ae4faf
#
_cell.length_a   1.000
_cell.length_b   1.000
_cell.length_c   1.000
_cell.angle_alpha   90.00
_cell.angle_beta   90.00
_cell.angle_gamma   90.00
#
_symmetry.space_group_name_H-M   'P 1'
#
loop_
_entity.id
_entity.type
_entity.pdbx_description
1 polymer ?
#
loop_
_entity_poly.entity_id
_entity_poly.type
_entity_poly.pdbx_seq_one_letter_code
_entity_poly.pdbx_strand_id
1 'polypeptide(L)'
;MKSTGIKKQENGYEFYTPHYPPPVVVECQKDLSQYGIKGRYLDMTFSKLKQLGAPPEDKDAYNCALKYAVHLNEHIKSGKGLIMMGPVGTGKTSLAISILRRAIEQGYNGYLISMMSLLDTLLVLSKGPAEHYLKFENRIRNCPLLVLDDFGAEYDNKWVSSKVDSIISDRVERGKATIITTNLSVQKIKKCYDSRIYDRLKETSFILSFKGKSKRDPLDISQI
;
A
#
# COMPACT_ATOMS: atom_id res chain seq x y z
N MET A 1 0.45 -29.07 -21.68
CA MET A 1 -0.38 -27.86 -21.81
C MET A 1 0.16 -27.04 -22.97
N LYS A 2 -0.64 -26.85 -24.05
CA LYS A 2 -0.21 -26.09 -25.23
C LYS A 2 -0.30 -24.58 -24.90
N SER A 3 0.80 -23.85 -25.06
CA SER A 3 0.83 -22.40 -24.85
C SER A 3 0.13 -21.72 -26.04
N THR A 4 -0.99 -21.06 -25.79
CA THR A 4 -1.68 -20.19 -26.74
C THR A 4 -1.14 -18.76 -26.58
N GLY A 5 -0.15 -18.40 -27.40
CA GLY A 5 0.36 -17.04 -27.48
C GLY A 5 0.37 -16.55 -28.93
N ILE A 6 0.23 -15.25 -29.15
CA ILE A 6 0.28 -14.63 -30.46
C ILE A 6 1.76 -14.42 -30.85
N LYS A 7 2.17 -14.99 -31.99
CA LYS A 7 3.50 -14.75 -32.57
C LYS A 7 3.51 -13.43 -33.33
N LYS A 8 4.39 -12.52 -32.99
CA LYS A 8 4.72 -11.34 -33.80
C LYS A 8 6.16 -11.44 -34.27
N GLN A 9 6.41 -11.23 -35.57
CA GLN A 9 7.77 -11.11 -36.13
C GLN A 9 8.10 -9.63 -36.32
N GLU A 10 9.13 -9.15 -35.66
CA GLU A 10 9.79 -7.87 -35.98
C GLU A 10 11.30 -8.10 -36.06
N ASN A 11 11.91 -7.63 -37.14
CA ASN A 11 13.36 -7.67 -37.38
C ASN A 11 14.01 -9.07 -37.32
N GLY A 12 13.31 -10.12 -37.77
CA GLY A 12 13.86 -11.49 -37.84
C GLY A 12 13.88 -12.24 -36.51
N TYR A 13 13.34 -11.69 -35.46
CA TYR A 13 13.20 -12.35 -34.14
C TYR A 13 11.74 -12.64 -33.83
N GLU A 14 11.46 -13.87 -33.39
CA GLU A 14 10.14 -14.25 -32.89
C GLU A 14 10.00 -13.84 -31.42
N PHE A 15 9.10 -12.90 -31.11
CA PHE A 15 8.74 -12.54 -29.76
C PHE A 15 7.47 -13.28 -29.33
N TYR A 16 7.54 -14.00 -28.23
CA TYR A 16 6.39 -14.62 -27.57
C TYR A 16 5.78 -13.59 -26.64
N THR A 17 4.61 -13.03 -26.96
CA THR A 17 3.79 -12.29 -26.00
C THR A 17 2.88 -13.31 -25.31
N PRO A 18 3.08 -13.63 -24.01
CA PRO A 18 2.16 -14.49 -23.30
C PRO A 18 0.78 -13.83 -23.31
N HIS A 19 -0.20 -14.53 -23.86
CA HIS A 19 -1.60 -14.13 -23.74
C HIS A 19 -2.03 -14.46 -22.31
N TYR A 20 -1.89 -13.49 -21.40
CA TYR A 20 -2.57 -13.58 -20.13
C TYR A 20 -4.05 -13.36 -20.42
N PRO A 21 -4.95 -14.31 -20.08
CA PRO A 21 -6.37 -14.01 -20.12
C PRO A 21 -6.61 -12.75 -19.27
N PRO A 22 -7.51 -11.84 -19.68
CA PRO A 22 -7.88 -10.71 -18.85
C PRO A 22 -8.21 -11.29 -17.47
N PRO A 23 -7.76 -10.64 -16.37
CA PRO A 23 -8.07 -11.11 -15.04
C PRO A 23 -9.59 -11.31 -15.00
N VAL A 24 -10.02 -12.52 -14.65
CA VAL A 24 -11.43 -12.81 -14.41
C VAL A 24 -11.86 -11.77 -13.37
N VAL A 25 -12.68 -10.81 -13.79
CA VAL A 25 -13.31 -9.85 -12.89
C VAL A 25 -14.37 -10.68 -12.16
N VAL A 26 -13.93 -11.42 -11.15
CA VAL A 26 -14.84 -11.89 -10.12
C VAL A 26 -15.27 -10.61 -9.41
N GLU A 27 -16.47 -10.16 -9.67
CA GLU A 27 -17.11 -9.13 -8.86
C GLU A 27 -17.16 -9.66 -7.43
N CYS A 28 -16.11 -9.38 -6.70
CA CYS A 28 -16.02 -9.74 -5.31
C CYS A 28 -16.90 -8.75 -4.55
N GLN A 29 -18.14 -9.13 -4.28
CA GLN A 29 -19.06 -8.45 -3.35
C GLN A 29 -18.56 -8.55 -1.90
N LYS A 30 -17.25 -8.70 -1.69
CA LYS A 30 -16.67 -8.67 -0.35
C LYS A 30 -16.86 -7.25 0.20
N ASP A 31 -17.43 -7.18 1.39
CA ASP A 31 -17.46 -5.92 2.14
C ASP A 31 -16.03 -5.44 2.38
N LEU A 32 -15.62 -4.42 1.61
CA LEU A 32 -14.27 -3.87 1.66
C LEU A 32 -13.97 -3.17 2.99
N SER A 33 -15.02 -2.83 3.76
CA SER A 33 -14.85 -2.17 5.07
C SER A 33 -14.11 -3.03 6.07
N GLN A 34 -14.27 -4.36 6.00
CA GLN A 34 -13.53 -5.31 6.85
C GLN A 34 -12.01 -5.28 6.60
N TYR A 35 -11.58 -4.79 5.44
CA TYR A 35 -10.16 -4.60 5.09
C TYR A 35 -9.67 -3.18 5.35
N GLY A 36 -10.50 -2.32 6.01
CA GLY A 36 -10.18 -0.94 6.30
C GLY A 36 -10.44 0.04 5.15
N ILE A 37 -10.95 -0.41 3.99
CA ILE A 37 -11.27 0.44 2.84
C ILE A 37 -12.68 0.99 3.02
N LYS A 38 -12.83 2.32 3.11
CA LYS A 38 -14.10 2.98 3.44
C LYS A 38 -14.36 4.23 2.59
N GLY A 39 -15.62 4.66 2.57
CA GLY A 39 -16.06 5.93 1.98
C GLY A 39 -15.64 6.06 0.52
N ARG A 40 -15.06 7.20 0.16
CA ARG A 40 -14.64 7.53 -1.22
C ARG A 40 -13.63 6.56 -1.86
N TYR A 41 -13.07 5.65 -1.08
CA TYR A 41 -12.07 4.69 -1.56
C TYR A 41 -12.68 3.33 -1.94
N LEU A 42 -13.98 3.12 -1.72
CA LEU A 42 -14.67 1.86 -2.03
C LEU A 42 -14.63 1.51 -3.52
N ASP A 43 -14.61 2.50 -4.39
CA ASP A 43 -14.55 2.36 -5.84
C ASP A 43 -13.13 2.58 -6.42
N MET A 44 -12.12 2.75 -5.55
CA MET A 44 -10.75 3.01 -5.99
C MET A 44 -10.11 1.74 -6.55
N THR A 45 -9.81 1.78 -7.85
CA THR A 45 -9.18 0.71 -8.63
C THR A 45 -8.06 1.25 -9.50
N PHE A 46 -7.22 0.37 -10.05
CA PHE A 46 -6.24 0.77 -11.07
C PHE A 46 -6.89 1.37 -12.33
N SER A 47 -8.06 0.87 -12.73
CA SER A 47 -8.82 1.43 -13.86
C SER A 47 -9.23 2.87 -13.60
N LYS A 48 -9.75 3.16 -12.40
CA LYS A 48 -10.09 4.52 -11.97
C LYS A 48 -8.86 5.43 -11.89
N LEU A 49 -7.75 4.92 -11.35
CA LEU A 49 -6.48 5.67 -11.31
C LEU A 49 -5.98 6.02 -12.71
N LYS A 50 -6.11 5.10 -13.68
CA LYS A 50 -5.75 5.35 -15.08
C LYS A 50 -6.60 6.47 -15.69
N GLN A 51 -7.92 6.50 -15.41
CA GLN A 51 -8.82 7.57 -15.86
C GLN A 51 -8.46 8.93 -15.25
N LEU A 52 -8.07 8.95 -13.96
CA LEU A 52 -7.64 10.17 -13.27
C LEU A 52 -6.26 10.68 -13.76
N GLY A 53 -5.52 9.83 -14.46
CA GLY A 53 -4.18 10.14 -14.98
C GLY A 53 -3.12 10.24 -13.88
N ALA A 54 -1.86 10.02 -14.23
CA ALA A 54 -0.70 10.31 -13.38
C ALA A 54 -0.14 11.69 -13.76
N PRO A 55 0.28 12.53 -12.78
CA PRO A 55 1.06 13.72 -13.09
C PRO A 55 2.32 13.34 -13.87
N PRO A 56 2.77 14.14 -14.83
CA PRO A 56 3.98 13.84 -15.59
C PRO A 56 5.19 13.54 -14.70
N GLU A 57 5.34 14.30 -13.62
CA GLU A 57 6.43 14.18 -12.64
C GLU A 57 6.41 12.88 -11.85
N ASP A 58 5.23 12.26 -11.71
CA ASP A 58 5.01 11.04 -10.93
C ASP A 58 4.81 9.80 -11.81
N LYS A 59 4.87 9.93 -13.14
CA LYS A 59 4.60 8.85 -14.09
C LYS A 59 5.44 7.60 -13.81
N ASP A 60 6.70 7.76 -13.49
CA ASP A 60 7.60 6.64 -13.17
C ASP A 60 7.21 5.96 -11.87
N ALA A 61 6.87 6.72 -10.83
CA ALA A 61 6.40 6.18 -9.56
C ALA A 61 5.09 5.38 -9.73
N TYR A 62 4.15 5.90 -10.53
CA TYR A 62 2.91 5.19 -10.89
C TYR A 62 3.20 3.89 -11.65
N ASN A 63 4.09 3.93 -12.65
CA ASN A 63 4.48 2.75 -13.43
C ASN A 63 5.17 1.70 -12.56
N CYS A 64 6.03 2.10 -11.63
CA CYS A 64 6.65 1.20 -10.67
C CYS A 64 5.63 0.55 -9.73
N ALA A 65 4.64 1.32 -9.23
CA ALA A 65 3.55 0.78 -8.42
C ALA A 65 2.69 -0.22 -9.21
N LEU A 66 2.43 0.04 -10.49
CA LEU A 66 1.75 -0.90 -11.39
C LEU A 66 2.56 -2.18 -11.58
N LYS A 67 3.88 -2.08 -11.82
CA LYS A 67 4.77 -3.24 -11.92
C LYS A 67 4.76 -4.08 -10.63
N TYR A 68 4.83 -3.42 -9.47
CA TYR A 68 4.70 -4.10 -8.18
C TYR A 68 3.36 -4.87 -8.10
N ALA A 69 2.25 -4.26 -8.53
CA ALA A 69 0.94 -4.89 -8.52
C ALA A 69 0.81 -6.06 -9.52
N VAL A 70 1.57 -6.07 -10.60
CA VAL A 70 1.62 -7.21 -11.55
C VAL A 70 2.28 -8.42 -10.87
N HIS A 71 3.36 -8.22 -10.12
CA HIS A 71 4.11 -9.27 -9.41
C HIS A 71 3.70 -9.40 -7.93
N LEU A 72 2.48 -8.97 -7.60
CA LEU A 72 2.00 -8.85 -6.20
C LEU A 72 2.11 -10.17 -5.42
N ASN A 73 1.77 -11.29 -6.04
CA ASN A 73 1.85 -12.62 -5.42
C ASN A 73 3.29 -12.97 -4.97
N GLU A 74 4.27 -12.69 -5.81
CA GLU A 74 5.69 -12.91 -5.51
C GLU A 74 6.16 -11.99 -4.37
N HIS A 75 5.75 -10.72 -4.41
CA HIS A 75 6.11 -9.74 -3.39
C HIS A 75 5.50 -10.06 -2.03
N ILE A 76 4.22 -10.46 -1.98
CA ILE A 76 3.58 -10.87 -0.73
C ILE A 76 4.26 -12.13 -0.15
N LYS A 77 4.58 -13.13 -0.98
CA LYS A 77 5.25 -14.36 -0.54
C LYS A 77 6.67 -14.12 -0.04
N SER A 78 7.39 -13.17 -0.64
CA SER A 78 8.76 -12.81 -0.26
C SER A 78 8.84 -11.68 0.78
N GLY A 79 7.72 -11.18 1.30
CA GLY A 79 7.69 -10.12 2.30
C GLY A 79 8.12 -8.74 1.78
N LYS A 80 8.20 -8.56 0.46
CA LYS A 80 8.63 -7.29 -0.14
C LYS A 80 7.50 -6.28 -0.17
N GLY A 81 7.74 -5.12 0.44
CA GLY A 81 6.80 -4.01 0.55
C GLY A 81 7.06 -2.86 -0.42
N LEU A 82 6.33 -1.76 -0.19
CA LEU A 82 6.48 -0.47 -0.88
C LEU A 82 6.51 0.67 0.12
N ILE A 83 7.40 1.64 -0.10
CA ILE A 83 7.37 2.94 0.58
C ILE A 83 7.09 4.01 -0.46
N MET A 84 5.94 4.66 -0.37
CA MET A 84 5.55 5.76 -1.25
C MET A 84 5.70 7.09 -0.51
N MET A 85 6.67 7.90 -0.93
CA MET A 85 7.06 9.14 -0.29
C MET A 85 6.78 10.34 -1.19
N GLY A 86 6.35 11.47 -0.61
CA GLY A 86 6.18 12.72 -1.36
C GLY A 86 5.01 13.57 -0.91
N PRO A 87 4.75 14.72 -1.57
CA PRO A 87 3.76 15.70 -1.14
C PRO A 87 2.34 15.14 -0.98
N VAL A 88 1.54 15.83 -0.20
CA VAL A 88 0.10 15.52 -0.03
C VAL A 88 -0.63 15.65 -1.37
N GLY A 89 -1.63 14.80 -1.62
CA GLY A 89 -2.50 14.92 -2.79
C GLY A 89 -1.94 14.30 -4.07
N THR A 90 -0.76 13.67 -4.06
CA THR A 90 -0.15 13.03 -5.25
C THR A 90 -0.71 11.65 -5.59
N GLY A 91 -1.67 11.13 -4.81
CA GLY A 91 -2.35 9.85 -5.10
C GLY A 91 -1.74 8.60 -4.46
N LYS A 92 -0.77 8.74 -3.54
CA LYS A 92 -0.11 7.61 -2.84
C LYS A 92 -1.12 6.67 -2.17
N THR A 93 -2.02 7.21 -1.35
CA THR A 93 -3.08 6.44 -0.68
C THR A 93 -3.97 5.70 -1.68
N SER A 94 -4.36 6.35 -2.78
CA SER A 94 -5.19 5.73 -3.83
C SER A 94 -4.48 4.57 -4.52
N LEU A 95 -3.18 4.70 -4.79
CA LEU A 95 -2.35 3.61 -5.32
C LEU A 95 -2.22 2.46 -4.32
N ALA A 96 -1.95 2.74 -3.04
CA ALA A 96 -1.85 1.73 -2.00
C ALA A 96 -3.15 0.93 -1.85
N ILE A 97 -4.30 1.62 -1.90
CA ILE A 97 -5.63 1.00 -1.85
C ILE A 97 -5.89 0.13 -3.09
N SER A 98 -5.51 0.60 -4.28
CA SER A 98 -5.67 -0.19 -5.51
C SER A 98 -4.83 -1.47 -5.49
N ILE A 99 -3.62 -1.42 -4.91
CA ILE A 99 -2.76 -2.60 -4.71
C ILE A 99 -3.41 -3.55 -3.67
N LEU A 100 -3.88 -3.02 -2.54
CA LEU A 100 -4.55 -3.83 -1.51
C LEU A 100 -5.80 -4.51 -2.07
N ARG A 101 -6.63 -3.78 -2.83
CA ARG A 101 -7.81 -4.32 -3.48
C ARG A 101 -7.45 -5.47 -4.41
N ARG A 102 -6.41 -5.32 -5.22
CA ARG A 102 -5.91 -6.40 -6.08
C ARG A 102 -5.44 -7.62 -5.26
N ALA A 103 -4.81 -7.43 -4.11
CA ALA A 103 -4.47 -8.52 -3.20
C ALA A 103 -5.71 -9.26 -2.69
N ILE A 104 -6.75 -8.52 -2.31
CA ILE A 104 -8.03 -9.09 -1.86
C ILE A 104 -8.72 -9.88 -2.98
N GLU A 105 -8.70 -9.37 -4.21
CA GLU A 105 -9.22 -10.04 -5.40
C GLU A 105 -8.46 -11.35 -5.69
N GLN A 106 -7.16 -11.40 -5.39
CA GLN A 106 -6.32 -12.60 -5.48
C GLN A 106 -6.47 -13.56 -4.27
N GLY A 107 -7.36 -13.25 -3.32
CA GLY A 107 -7.63 -14.11 -2.15
C GLY A 107 -6.74 -13.84 -0.93
N TYR A 108 -5.88 -12.83 -0.96
CA TYR A 108 -5.08 -12.47 0.20
C TYR A 108 -5.88 -11.71 1.24
N ASN A 109 -5.59 -11.98 2.50
CA ASN A 109 -6.10 -11.21 3.63
C ASN A 109 -5.16 -10.01 3.86
N GLY A 110 -5.59 -8.83 3.47
CA GLY A 110 -4.85 -7.59 3.71
C GLY A 110 -5.58 -6.66 4.65
N TYR A 111 -4.92 -5.58 5.08
CA TYR A 111 -5.55 -4.57 5.91
C TYR A 111 -4.96 -3.18 5.65
N LEU A 112 -5.85 -2.18 5.58
CA LEU A 112 -5.51 -0.75 5.48
C LEU A 112 -5.84 -0.08 6.81
N ILE A 113 -4.88 0.68 7.34
CA ILE A 113 -5.09 1.54 8.49
C ILE A 113 -4.17 2.75 8.41
N SER A 114 -4.67 3.92 8.80
CA SER A 114 -3.79 5.09 8.99
C SER A 114 -2.99 4.94 10.29
N MET A 115 -1.81 5.57 10.35
CA MET A 115 -0.98 5.52 11.57
C MET A 115 -1.73 6.06 12.79
N MET A 116 -2.45 7.18 12.66
CA MET A 116 -3.26 7.72 13.76
C MET A 116 -4.31 6.72 14.23
N SER A 117 -5.09 6.13 13.29
CA SER A 117 -6.12 5.14 13.65
C SER A 117 -5.55 3.88 14.28
N LEU A 118 -4.35 3.45 13.86
CA LEU A 118 -3.65 2.31 14.46
C LEU A 118 -3.34 2.59 15.94
N LEU A 119 -2.72 3.73 16.22
CA LEU A 119 -2.32 4.11 17.58
C LEU A 119 -3.52 4.34 18.48
N ASP A 120 -4.54 5.05 18.00
CA ASP A 120 -5.78 5.29 18.73
C ASP A 120 -6.47 3.97 19.07
N THR A 121 -6.56 3.04 18.11
CA THR A 121 -7.17 1.72 18.34
C THR A 121 -6.38 0.92 19.38
N LEU A 122 -5.05 0.90 19.28
CA LEU A 122 -4.20 0.22 20.27
C LEU A 122 -4.36 0.83 21.68
N LEU A 123 -4.42 2.17 21.76
CA LEU A 123 -4.60 2.87 23.03
C LEU A 123 -5.98 2.59 23.65
N VAL A 124 -7.03 2.60 22.86
CA VAL A 124 -8.40 2.30 23.33
C VAL A 124 -8.48 0.84 23.78
N LEU A 125 -8.00 -0.10 22.96
CA LEU A 125 -8.04 -1.52 23.27
C LEU A 125 -7.17 -1.90 24.47
N SER A 126 -6.08 -1.18 24.75
CA SER A 126 -5.22 -1.43 25.92
C SER A 126 -5.92 -1.20 27.26
N LYS A 127 -7.04 -0.46 27.27
CA LYS A 127 -7.86 -0.18 28.44
C LYS A 127 -9.04 -1.16 28.60
N GLY A 128 -9.23 -2.04 27.63
CA GLY A 128 -10.32 -3.01 27.59
C GLY A 128 -9.86 -4.45 27.80
N PRO A 129 -10.71 -5.44 27.48
CA PRO A 129 -10.35 -6.86 27.57
C PRO A 129 -9.12 -7.20 26.71
N ALA A 130 -8.16 -7.91 27.31
CA ALA A 130 -6.90 -8.26 26.65
C ALA A 130 -7.09 -9.04 25.33
N GLU A 131 -8.16 -9.83 25.23
CA GLU A 131 -8.49 -10.60 24.03
C GLU A 131 -8.69 -9.70 22.80
N HIS A 132 -9.40 -8.58 22.92
CA HIS A 132 -9.64 -7.65 21.82
C HIS A 132 -8.33 -6.99 21.37
N TYR A 133 -7.49 -6.60 22.31
CA TYR A 133 -6.17 -6.06 22.04
C TYR A 133 -5.30 -7.05 21.26
N LEU A 134 -5.19 -8.28 21.77
CA LEU A 134 -4.39 -9.34 21.16
C LEU A 134 -4.91 -9.72 19.77
N LYS A 135 -6.24 -9.81 19.59
CA LYS A 135 -6.85 -10.10 18.28
C LYS A 135 -6.52 -9.02 17.25
N PHE A 136 -6.61 -7.75 17.63
CA PHE A 136 -6.28 -6.63 16.75
C PHE A 136 -4.79 -6.61 16.45
N GLU A 137 -3.92 -6.71 17.47
CA GLU A 137 -2.47 -6.72 17.29
C GLU A 137 -2.02 -7.90 16.44
N ASN A 138 -2.56 -9.09 16.65
CA ASN A 138 -2.32 -10.26 15.80
C ASN A 138 -2.71 -10.03 14.34
N ARG A 139 -3.83 -9.35 14.09
CA ARG A 139 -4.25 -8.98 12.74
C ARG A 139 -3.21 -8.09 12.06
N ILE A 140 -2.77 -7.03 12.73
CA ILE A 140 -1.78 -6.08 12.20
C ILE A 140 -0.44 -6.78 11.91
N ARG A 141 0.02 -7.65 12.81
CA ARG A 141 1.31 -8.34 12.70
C ARG A 141 1.31 -9.44 11.64
N ASN A 142 0.19 -10.15 11.46
CA ASN A 142 0.15 -11.39 10.69
C ASN A 142 -0.54 -11.29 9.32
N CYS A 143 -1.29 -10.20 9.02
CA CYS A 143 -1.89 -10.08 7.68
C CYS A 143 -0.80 -10.10 6.59
N PRO A 144 -1.00 -10.85 5.50
CA PRO A 144 -0.03 -10.96 4.40
C PRO A 144 0.41 -9.63 3.81
N LEU A 145 -0.53 -8.68 3.68
CA LEU A 145 -0.29 -7.33 3.18
C LEU A 145 -0.91 -6.31 4.12
N LEU A 146 -0.08 -5.48 4.75
CA LEU A 146 -0.52 -4.34 5.55
C LEU A 146 -0.26 -3.05 4.77
N VAL A 147 -1.25 -2.16 4.75
CA VAL A 147 -1.09 -0.78 4.27
C VAL A 147 -1.15 0.15 5.49
N LEU A 148 -0.02 0.80 5.78
CA LEU A 148 0.09 1.86 6.78
C LEU A 148 0.07 3.21 6.05
N ASP A 149 -1.08 3.88 6.15
CA ASP A 149 -1.30 5.17 5.48
C ASP A 149 -0.92 6.33 6.39
N ASP A 150 -0.41 7.40 5.79
CA ASP A 150 0.03 8.63 6.46
C ASP A 150 1.07 8.38 7.58
N PHE A 151 2.05 7.51 7.31
CA PHE A 151 3.14 7.20 8.23
C PHE A 151 3.96 8.45 8.57
N GLY A 152 4.12 8.71 9.89
CA GLY A 152 4.79 9.88 10.41
C GLY A 152 3.89 11.09 10.60
N ALA A 153 2.56 10.93 10.52
CA ALA A 153 1.58 11.96 10.86
C ALA A 153 1.26 12.02 12.37
N GLU A 154 1.74 11.04 13.12
CA GLU A 154 1.55 10.91 14.55
C GLU A 154 2.48 11.83 15.36
N TYR A 155 2.11 12.07 16.62
CA TYR A 155 2.92 12.87 17.55
C TYR A 155 4.23 12.16 17.94
N ASP A 156 5.30 12.90 18.06
CA ASP A 156 6.59 12.42 18.55
C ASP A 156 6.49 12.03 20.03
N ASN A 157 6.41 10.70 20.28
CA ASN A 157 6.30 10.11 21.60
C ASN A 157 7.08 8.78 21.63
N LYS A 158 7.86 8.57 22.68
CA LYS A 158 8.67 7.35 22.87
C LYS A 158 7.84 6.07 22.81
N TRP A 159 6.62 6.07 23.36
CA TRP A 159 5.71 4.94 23.31
C TRP A 159 5.31 4.62 21.86
N VAL A 160 4.96 5.66 21.08
CA VAL A 160 4.61 5.53 19.66
C VAL A 160 5.77 4.93 18.88
N SER A 161 6.97 5.51 18.99
CA SER A 161 8.16 5.00 18.28
C SER A 161 8.47 3.56 18.64
N SER A 162 8.40 3.19 19.92
CA SER A 162 8.63 1.81 20.38
C SER A 162 7.56 0.85 19.86
N LYS A 163 6.29 1.26 19.81
CA LYS A 163 5.21 0.42 19.31
C LYS A 163 5.30 0.19 17.80
N VAL A 164 5.61 1.26 17.06
CA VAL A 164 5.83 1.19 15.61
C VAL A 164 7.03 0.30 15.30
N ASP A 165 8.16 0.47 16.00
CA ASP A 165 9.35 -0.40 15.84
C ASP A 165 9.01 -1.86 16.08
N SER A 166 8.30 -2.17 17.16
CA SER A 166 7.86 -3.52 17.49
C SER A 166 7.01 -4.15 16.37
N ILE A 167 6.05 -3.39 15.80
CA ILE A 167 5.17 -3.90 14.73
C ILE A 167 5.96 -4.12 13.44
N ILE A 168 6.77 -3.15 13.03
CA ILE A 168 7.57 -3.23 11.80
C ILE A 168 8.58 -4.36 11.89
N SER A 169 9.32 -4.46 13.01
CA SER A 169 10.33 -5.51 13.24
C SER A 169 9.70 -6.90 13.15
N ASP A 170 8.61 -7.14 13.86
CA ASP A 170 7.92 -8.42 13.86
C ASP A 170 7.39 -8.79 12.46
N ARG A 171 6.88 -7.82 11.68
CA ARG A 171 6.44 -8.07 10.31
C ARG A 171 7.60 -8.40 9.37
N VAL A 172 8.73 -7.70 9.50
CA VAL A 172 9.94 -7.99 8.72
C VAL A 172 10.47 -9.40 9.04
N GLU A 173 10.57 -9.74 10.31
CA GLU A 173 11.02 -11.07 10.77
C GLU A 173 10.11 -12.20 10.28
N ARG A 174 8.80 -11.95 10.20
CA ARG A 174 7.81 -12.91 9.66
C ARG A 174 7.68 -12.90 8.14
N GLY A 175 8.46 -12.10 7.43
CA GLY A 175 8.37 -11.97 5.98
C GLY A 175 6.99 -11.48 5.50
N LYS A 176 6.37 -10.49 6.20
CA LYS A 176 5.07 -9.92 5.86
C LYS A 176 5.23 -8.62 5.08
N ALA A 177 4.64 -8.55 3.89
CA ALA A 177 4.71 -7.36 3.04
C ALA A 177 3.99 -6.16 3.68
N THR A 178 4.65 -4.99 3.66
CA THR A 178 4.09 -3.75 4.20
C THR A 178 4.18 -2.64 3.15
N ILE A 179 3.06 -2.00 2.86
CA ILE A 179 3.01 -0.79 2.04
C ILE A 179 2.87 0.40 2.97
N ILE A 180 3.73 1.39 2.78
CA ILE A 180 3.73 2.62 3.57
C ILE A 180 3.50 3.80 2.64
N THR A 181 2.59 4.70 3.01
CA THR A 181 2.51 6.03 2.40
C THR A 181 2.96 7.08 3.42
N THR A 182 3.71 8.07 2.99
CA THR A 182 4.19 9.12 3.87
C THR A 182 4.40 10.43 3.14
N ASN A 183 4.23 11.53 3.86
CA ASN A 183 4.59 12.88 3.41
C ASN A 183 5.97 13.31 3.93
N LEU A 184 6.61 12.48 4.77
CA LEU A 184 7.91 12.77 5.34
C LEU A 184 9.03 12.45 4.35
N SER A 185 10.10 13.24 4.43
CA SER A 185 11.39 12.89 3.83
C SER A 185 12.09 11.80 4.65
N VAL A 186 13.08 11.14 4.03
CA VAL A 186 13.91 10.13 4.73
C VAL A 186 14.54 10.70 6.00
N GLN A 187 15.05 11.95 5.94
CA GLN A 187 15.66 12.61 7.09
C GLN A 187 14.65 12.81 8.23
N LYS A 188 13.40 13.19 7.90
CA LYS A 188 12.35 13.34 8.90
C LYS A 188 11.93 11.99 9.51
N ILE A 189 11.81 10.94 8.69
CA ILE A 189 11.52 9.58 9.22
C ILE A 189 12.61 9.16 10.21
N LYS A 190 13.88 9.31 9.86
CA LYS A 190 15.01 8.96 10.76
C LYS A 190 15.06 9.81 12.03
N LYS A 191 14.49 11.01 12.02
CA LYS A 191 14.38 11.87 13.18
C LYS A 191 13.20 11.50 14.08
N CYS A 192 12.05 11.17 13.50
CA CYS A 192 10.82 10.81 14.23
C CYS A 192 10.89 9.38 14.81
N TYR A 193 11.59 8.48 14.10
CA TYR A 193 11.74 7.07 14.49
C TYR A 193 13.23 6.75 14.62
N ASP A 194 13.55 5.66 15.32
CA ASP A 194 14.92 5.14 15.32
C ASP A 194 15.37 4.82 13.88
N SER A 195 16.62 5.16 13.55
CA SER A 195 17.23 4.86 12.24
C SER A 195 17.04 3.39 11.82
N ARG A 196 17.01 2.47 12.81
CA ARG A 196 16.79 1.04 12.62
C ARG A 196 15.46 0.72 11.93
N ILE A 197 14.37 1.47 12.23
CA ILE A 197 13.07 1.28 11.58
C ILE A 197 13.20 1.54 10.08
N TYR A 198 13.82 2.68 9.72
CA TYR A 198 14.00 3.02 8.31
C TYR A 198 14.90 2.03 7.58
N ASP A 199 15.97 1.57 8.22
CA ASP A 199 16.91 0.62 7.59
C ASP A 199 16.23 -0.74 7.34
N ARG A 200 15.42 -1.25 8.27
CA ARG A 200 14.61 -2.46 8.09
C ARG A 200 13.58 -2.31 6.96
N LEU A 201 12.88 -1.18 6.93
CA LEU A 201 11.91 -0.89 5.88
C LEU A 201 12.56 -0.79 4.50
N LYS A 202 13.75 -0.16 4.43
CA LYS A 202 14.52 -0.03 3.19
C LYS A 202 15.00 -1.38 2.67
N GLU A 203 15.42 -2.29 3.55
CA GLU A 203 15.88 -3.63 3.18
C GLU A 203 14.78 -4.47 2.54
N THR A 204 13.55 -4.31 3.00
CA THR A 204 12.42 -5.14 2.59
C THR A 204 11.43 -4.45 1.66
N SER A 205 11.69 -3.20 1.22
CA SER A 205 10.71 -2.43 0.45
C SER A 205 11.34 -1.69 -0.73
N PHE A 206 10.57 -1.58 -1.82
CA PHE A 206 10.88 -0.64 -2.89
C PHE A 206 10.46 0.77 -2.49
N ILE A 207 11.28 1.77 -2.82
CA ILE A 207 11.01 3.16 -2.47
C ILE A 207 10.58 3.92 -3.73
N LEU A 208 9.38 4.50 -3.69
CA LEU A 208 8.83 5.33 -4.75
C LEU A 208 8.70 6.78 -4.28
N SER A 209 9.32 7.69 -5.02
CA SER A 209 9.27 9.12 -4.73
C SER A 209 8.29 9.84 -5.65
N PHE A 210 7.35 10.56 -5.06
CA PHE A 210 6.36 11.40 -5.73
C PHE A 210 6.80 12.85 -5.60
N LYS A 211 6.69 13.62 -6.69
CA LYS A 211 7.15 15.02 -6.78
C LYS A 211 6.04 15.96 -7.27
N GLY A 212 4.94 15.39 -7.76
CA GLY A 212 3.82 16.13 -8.32
C GLY A 212 3.12 17.03 -7.32
N LYS A 213 2.31 17.95 -7.84
CA LYS A 213 1.44 18.81 -7.06
C LYS A 213 0.20 18.06 -6.57
N SER A 214 -0.48 18.62 -5.59
CA SER A 214 -1.77 18.09 -5.12
C SER A 214 -2.78 18.06 -6.27
N LYS A 215 -3.48 16.94 -6.41
CA LYS A 215 -4.64 16.77 -7.31
C LYS A 215 -5.96 17.15 -6.64
N ARG A 216 -5.92 17.70 -5.44
CA ARG A 216 -7.12 18.11 -4.69
C ARG A 216 -7.38 19.57 -5.01
N ASP A 217 -8.43 19.81 -5.80
CA ASP A 217 -8.95 21.15 -6.05
C ASP A 217 -9.97 21.51 -4.97
N PRO A 218 -10.09 22.79 -4.60
CA PRO A 218 -11.17 23.25 -3.75
C PRO A 218 -12.51 23.03 -4.48
N LEU A 219 -13.59 22.85 -3.71
CA LEU A 219 -14.93 22.85 -4.27
C LEU A 219 -15.23 24.23 -4.86
N ASP A 220 -15.70 24.25 -6.10
CA ASP A 220 -16.13 25.49 -6.75
C ASP A 220 -17.59 25.77 -6.39
N ILE A 221 -17.81 26.85 -5.64
CA ILE A 221 -19.15 27.26 -5.20
C ILE A 221 -20.06 27.65 -6.39
N SER A 222 -19.49 27.97 -7.55
CA SER A 222 -20.28 28.27 -8.76
C SER A 222 -20.96 27.04 -9.37
N GLN A 223 -20.66 25.82 -8.85
CA GLN A 223 -21.26 24.56 -9.28
C GLN A 223 -22.48 24.15 -8.45
N ILE A 224 -22.91 24.99 -7.50
CA ILE A 224 -24.14 24.84 -6.72
C ILE A 224 -25.23 25.66 -7.35
#